data_43937add91e9dd8cde10a379af723cee
#
_entry.id   43937add91e9dd8cde10a379af723cee
#
_cell.length_a   1.000
_cell.length_b   1.000
_cell.length_c   1.000
_cell.angle_alpha   90.00
_cell.angle_beta   90.00
_cell.angle_gamma   90.00
#
_symmetry.space_group_name_H-M   'P 1'
#
loop_
_entity.id
_entity.type
_entity.pdbx_description
1 polymer ?
#
loop_
_entity_poly.entity_id
_entity_poly.type
_entity_poly.pdbx_seq_one_letter_code
_entity_poly.pdbx_strand_id
1 'polypeptide(L)'
;MRCALVIPTRNAGAHLDRLLPALVAQRRQPDSILVVDSRSSDDTVERFRAFGARVEVIEPASFNHGGTRRWASQQVEADALIYLTQDAIPASPDSFANLLDELYAEADIGVAYGRQLPHPRAGLLGAQARRFNYPPESRSKRLADASELGIKTCFSSDSFSAYRSDALAAVGGFPEDVIGSEDAYVAARLLQAGYAVRYAASAEVYHSHDYRLLEEFRRYFDIGVFYGRERWIRAAFGGAGGEGKRYVLAEIQALRAAGALYRVPEIALRSAFKLLGYRLGQLERHLPVALKRRISMFPGYWK
;
A
#
# COMPACT_ATOMS: atom_id res chain seq x y z
N MET A 1 12.18 20.08 -10.73
CA MET A 1 11.44 19.24 -9.76
C MET A 1 12.39 18.16 -9.25
N ARG A 2 12.71 18.18 -7.96
CA ARG A 2 13.52 17.17 -7.27
C ARG A 2 12.59 16.06 -6.75
N CYS A 3 13.00 14.80 -6.88
CA CYS A 3 12.26 13.68 -6.30
C CYS A 3 13.18 12.79 -5.47
N ALA A 4 12.69 12.35 -4.31
CA ALA A 4 13.37 11.41 -3.45
C ALA A 4 12.62 10.07 -3.43
N LEU A 5 13.36 8.96 -3.48
CA LEU A 5 12.82 7.61 -3.31
C LEU A 5 13.04 7.14 -1.88
N VAL A 6 11.98 6.73 -1.21
CA VAL A 6 11.98 6.18 0.16
C VAL A 6 11.60 4.71 0.13
N ILE A 7 12.45 3.84 0.66
CA ILE A 7 12.23 2.38 0.71
C ILE A 7 12.37 1.89 2.16
N PRO A 8 11.27 1.61 2.87
CA PRO A 8 11.33 0.87 4.12
C PRO A 8 11.72 -0.59 3.86
N THR A 9 12.67 -1.11 4.63
CA THR A 9 13.19 -2.48 4.43
C THR A 9 13.31 -3.27 5.72
N ARG A 10 13.19 -4.61 5.54
CA ARG A 10 13.60 -5.60 6.53
C ARG A 10 13.82 -6.95 5.83
N ASN A 11 15.06 -7.45 5.84
CA ASN A 11 15.45 -8.72 5.19
C ASN A 11 14.98 -8.78 3.73
N ALA A 12 15.38 -7.76 2.95
CA ALA A 12 14.97 -7.59 1.55
C ALA A 12 15.82 -8.40 0.55
N GLY A 13 16.88 -9.10 0.99
CA GLY A 13 17.87 -9.76 0.14
C GLY A 13 17.26 -10.56 -1.01
N ALA A 14 16.21 -11.33 -0.74
CA ALA A 14 15.52 -12.13 -1.76
C ALA A 14 14.85 -11.30 -2.89
N HIS A 15 14.63 -10.00 -2.68
CA HIS A 15 14.02 -9.11 -3.66
C HIS A 15 15.05 -8.32 -4.45
N LEU A 16 16.25 -8.07 -3.88
CA LEU A 16 17.22 -7.12 -4.40
C LEU A 16 17.78 -7.50 -5.76
N ASP A 17 17.87 -8.80 -6.10
CA ASP A 17 18.33 -9.27 -7.42
C ASP A 17 17.43 -8.79 -8.56
N ARG A 18 16.18 -8.45 -8.26
CA ARG A 18 15.23 -7.90 -9.23
C ARG A 18 15.02 -6.40 -9.03
N LEU A 19 14.97 -5.95 -7.78
CA LEU A 19 14.69 -4.56 -7.44
C LEU A 19 15.81 -3.63 -7.91
N LEU A 20 17.07 -3.90 -7.54
CA LEU A 20 18.17 -3.00 -7.86
C LEU A 20 18.38 -2.80 -9.38
N PRO A 21 18.38 -3.86 -10.23
CA PRO A 21 18.42 -3.67 -11.68
C PRO A 21 17.22 -2.88 -12.22
N ALA A 22 16.02 -3.10 -11.68
CA ALA A 22 14.84 -2.36 -12.10
C ALA A 22 14.90 -0.86 -11.71
N LEU A 23 15.55 -0.52 -10.58
CA LEU A 23 15.81 0.86 -10.20
C LEU A 23 16.84 1.52 -11.13
N VAL A 24 17.94 0.83 -11.47
CA VAL A 24 18.94 1.31 -12.44
C VAL A 24 18.30 1.59 -13.80
N ALA A 25 17.39 0.74 -14.23
CA ALA A 25 16.74 0.84 -15.54
C ALA A 25 15.74 2.00 -15.66
N GLN A 26 15.37 2.69 -14.56
CA GLN A 26 14.42 3.79 -14.63
C GLN A 26 14.98 4.96 -15.44
N ARG A 27 14.24 5.47 -16.41
CA ARG A 27 14.62 6.64 -17.22
C ARG A 27 14.58 7.93 -16.40
N ARG A 28 13.62 8.07 -15.48
CA ARG A 28 13.60 9.12 -14.47
C ARG A 28 14.19 8.57 -13.17
N GLN A 29 15.47 8.89 -12.94
CA GLN A 29 16.14 8.54 -11.70
C GLN A 29 15.68 9.46 -10.56
N PRO A 30 15.52 8.97 -9.32
CA PRO A 30 15.34 9.83 -8.15
C PRO A 30 16.64 10.61 -7.90
N ASP A 31 16.49 11.86 -7.42
CA ASP A 31 17.62 12.71 -7.09
C ASP A 31 18.32 12.26 -5.80
N SER A 32 17.62 11.53 -4.95
CA SER A 32 18.16 10.85 -3.77
C SER A 32 17.38 9.58 -3.45
N ILE A 33 18.05 8.62 -2.81
CA ILE A 33 17.45 7.37 -2.35
C ILE A 33 17.71 7.23 -0.85
N LEU A 34 16.64 7.15 -0.06
CA LEU A 34 16.68 6.88 1.36
C LEU A 34 16.08 5.50 1.65
N VAL A 35 16.88 4.61 2.19
CA VAL A 35 16.43 3.31 2.70
C VAL A 35 16.33 3.39 4.21
N VAL A 36 15.19 3.01 4.77
CA VAL A 36 14.98 2.91 6.22
C VAL A 36 14.90 1.43 6.58
N ASP A 37 15.98 0.91 7.10
CA ASP A 37 16.14 -0.52 7.38
C ASP A 37 15.83 -0.84 8.84
N SER A 38 14.92 -1.79 9.07
CA SER A 38 14.54 -2.25 10.42
C SER A 38 15.46 -3.36 10.90
N ARG A 39 16.79 -3.08 10.92
CA ARG A 39 17.85 -3.96 11.39
C ARG A 39 17.80 -5.33 10.72
N SER A 40 17.95 -5.35 9.40
CA SER A 40 18.05 -6.58 8.62
C SER A 40 19.24 -7.44 9.09
N SER A 41 19.05 -8.75 9.04
CA SER A 41 20.08 -9.75 9.37
C SER A 41 20.72 -10.42 8.16
N ASP A 42 20.27 -10.05 6.97
CA ASP A 42 20.80 -10.45 5.67
C ASP A 42 21.65 -9.33 5.04
N ASP A 43 22.04 -9.47 3.79
CA ASP A 43 22.88 -8.52 3.03
C ASP A 43 22.14 -7.26 2.54
N THR A 44 20.93 -6.99 3.01
CA THR A 44 20.09 -5.87 2.58
C THR A 44 20.81 -4.52 2.69
N VAL A 45 21.38 -4.24 3.86
CA VAL A 45 22.02 -2.93 4.17
C VAL A 45 23.25 -2.71 3.30
N GLU A 46 24.10 -3.74 3.21
CA GLU A 46 25.34 -3.71 2.41
C GLU A 46 25.05 -3.46 0.93
N ARG A 47 24.06 -4.16 0.40
CA ARG A 47 23.67 -4.05 -1.01
C ARG A 47 23.09 -2.69 -1.36
N PHE A 48 22.24 -2.13 -0.51
CA PHE A 48 21.72 -0.77 -0.75
C PHE A 48 22.79 0.30 -0.61
N ARG A 49 23.75 0.17 0.32
CA ARG A 49 24.89 1.08 0.42
C ARG A 49 25.80 0.99 -0.82
N ALA A 50 26.09 -0.22 -1.28
CA ALA A 50 26.86 -0.43 -2.52
C ALA A 50 26.11 0.11 -3.76
N PHE A 51 24.78 0.12 -3.74
CA PHE A 51 23.93 0.73 -4.76
C PHE A 51 23.99 2.29 -4.75
N GLY A 52 24.53 2.89 -3.71
CA GLY A 52 24.63 4.35 -3.55
C GLY A 52 23.45 4.98 -2.80
N ALA A 53 22.60 4.18 -2.15
CA ALA A 53 21.52 4.70 -1.32
C ALA A 53 22.04 5.14 0.06
N ARG A 54 21.46 6.21 0.60
CA ARG A 54 21.58 6.54 2.02
C ARG A 54 20.75 5.52 2.81
N VAL A 55 21.39 4.79 3.73
CA VAL A 55 20.73 3.75 4.53
C VAL A 55 20.75 4.14 6.00
N GLU A 56 19.57 4.35 6.55
CA GLU A 56 19.34 4.58 7.98
C GLU A 56 18.80 3.30 8.62
N VAL A 57 19.49 2.84 9.65
CA VAL A 57 19.11 1.62 10.37
C VAL A 57 18.37 1.99 11.65
N ILE A 58 17.16 1.48 11.81
CA ILE A 58 16.32 1.70 12.99
C ILE A 58 16.12 0.40 13.77
N GLU A 59 15.83 0.52 15.06
CA GLU A 59 15.46 -0.64 15.87
C GLU A 59 14.10 -1.20 15.40
N PRO A 60 13.94 -2.53 15.29
CA PRO A 60 12.67 -3.15 14.88
C PRO A 60 11.47 -2.73 15.75
N ALA A 61 11.70 -2.47 17.05
CA ALA A 61 10.67 -2.02 17.97
C ALA A 61 10.22 -0.56 17.71
N SER A 62 11.02 0.23 17.00
CA SER A 62 10.69 1.61 16.61
C SER A 62 9.95 1.67 15.29
N PHE A 63 9.90 0.57 14.53
CA PHE A 63 9.21 0.55 13.25
C PHE A 63 7.70 0.73 13.45
N ASN A 64 7.15 1.70 12.72
CA ASN A 64 5.73 1.89 12.53
C ASN A 64 5.49 2.31 11.08
N HIS A 65 4.48 1.79 10.42
CA HIS A 65 4.24 2.04 9.00
C HIS A 65 4.12 3.54 8.69
N GLY A 66 3.30 4.26 9.42
CA GLY A 66 3.15 5.70 9.24
C GLY A 66 4.31 6.50 9.83
N GLY A 67 4.69 6.25 11.08
CA GLY A 67 5.76 6.96 11.76
C GLY A 67 7.10 6.88 11.06
N THR A 68 7.46 5.70 10.53
CA THR A 68 8.70 5.52 9.75
C THR A 68 8.67 6.34 8.45
N ARG A 69 7.55 6.35 7.72
CA ARG A 69 7.39 7.16 6.50
C ARG A 69 7.38 8.65 6.80
N ARG A 70 6.73 9.06 7.90
CA ARG A 70 6.76 10.45 8.35
C ARG A 70 8.18 10.90 8.66
N TRP A 71 8.91 10.13 9.47
CA TRP A 71 10.30 10.43 9.79
C TRP A 71 11.15 10.51 8.51
N ALA A 72 11.01 9.53 7.60
CA ALA A 72 11.74 9.49 6.34
C ALA A 72 11.46 10.72 5.46
N SER A 73 10.21 11.19 5.39
CA SER A 73 9.86 12.40 4.63
C SER A 73 10.56 13.66 5.15
N GLN A 74 10.91 13.69 6.43
CA GLN A 74 11.62 14.81 7.08
C GLN A 74 13.15 14.73 6.88
N GLN A 75 13.68 13.61 6.40
CA GLN A 75 15.12 13.39 6.19
C GLN A 75 15.58 13.74 4.76
N VAL A 76 14.66 14.10 3.89
CA VAL A 76 14.94 14.38 2.48
C VAL A 76 14.29 15.69 2.04
N GLU A 77 15.00 16.45 1.21
CA GLU A 77 14.47 17.68 0.60
C GLU A 77 14.13 17.39 -0.86
N ALA A 78 12.83 17.29 -1.17
CA ALA A 78 12.34 17.02 -2.50
C ALA A 78 10.96 17.65 -2.73
N ASP A 79 10.64 17.94 -3.98
CA ASP A 79 9.30 18.42 -4.39
C ASP A 79 8.30 17.26 -4.41
N ALA A 80 8.79 16.05 -4.71
CA ALA A 80 8.00 14.81 -4.71
C ALA A 80 8.72 13.70 -3.94
N LEU A 81 7.94 12.95 -3.15
CA LEU A 81 8.38 11.78 -2.37
C LEU A 81 7.80 10.52 -2.98
N ILE A 82 8.65 9.68 -3.59
CA ILE A 82 8.26 8.36 -4.07
C ILE A 82 8.43 7.35 -2.94
N TYR A 83 7.39 6.62 -2.59
CA TYR A 83 7.44 5.47 -1.69
C TYR A 83 7.36 4.18 -2.49
N LEU A 84 8.25 3.25 -2.17
CA LEU A 84 8.30 1.92 -2.78
C LEU A 84 8.56 0.88 -1.70
N THR A 85 7.75 -0.18 -1.63
CA THR A 85 8.07 -1.30 -0.74
C THR A 85 9.12 -2.22 -1.38
N GLN A 86 9.91 -2.88 -0.54
CA GLN A 86 11.05 -3.72 -0.96
C GLN A 86 10.70 -4.84 -1.96
N ASP A 87 9.44 -5.23 -2.03
CA ASP A 87 8.89 -6.31 -2.85
C ASP A 87 8.08 -5.81 -4.06
N ALA A 88 7.98 -4.49 -4.24
CA ALA A 88 7.38 -3.86 -5.41
C ALA A 88 8.47 -3.57 -6.46
N ILE A 89 8.44 -4.30 -7.56
CA ILE A 89 9.47 -4.21 -8.61
C ILE A 89 8.92 -3.37 -9.77
N PRO A 90 9.53 -2.23 -10.12
CA PRO A 90 9.15 -1.47 -11.32
C PRO A 90 9.05 -2.37 -12.56
N ALA A 91 7.93 -2.32 -13.27
CA ALA A 91 7.63 -3.23 -14.37
C ALA A 91 8.17 -2.72 -15.71
N SER A 92 8.47 -1.42 -15.79
CA SER A 92 9.04 -0.80 -16.99
C SER A 92 10.07 0.28 -16.61
N PRO A 93 10.95 0.67 -17.55
CA PRO A 93 11.87 1.80 -17.35
C PRO A 93 11.17 3.15 -17.13
N ASP A 94 9.89 3.26 -17.48
CA ASP A 94 9.11 4.49 -17.38
C ASP A 94 8.23 4.54 -16.12
N SER A 95 8.28 3.52 -15.24
CA SER A 95 7.37 3.44 -14.09
C SER A 95 7.43 4.69 -13.20
N PHE A 96 8.63 5.21 -12.91
CA PHE A 96 8.78 6.42 -12.08
C PHE A 96 8.40 7.69 -12.84
N ALA A 97 8.76 7.80 -14.12
CA ALA A 97 8.36 8.92 -14.96
C ALA A 97 6.83 9.01 -15.03
N ASN A 98 6.16 7.92 -15.37
CA ASN A 98 4.71 7.85 -15.46
C ASN A 98 4.04 8.22 -14.12
N LEU A 99 4.58 7.75 -12.98
CA LEU A 99 4.02 8.08 -11.67
C LEU A 99 4.12 9.58 -11.36
N LEU A 100 5.27 10.20 -11.67
CA LEU A 100 5.49 11.63 -11.46
C LEU A 100 4.66 12.47 -12.45
N ASP A 101 4.56 12.07 -13.71
CA ASP A 101 3.73 12.75 -14.71
C ASP A 101 2.26 12.76 -14.27
N GLU A 102 1.77 11.63 -13.76
CA GLU A 102 0.39 11.52 -13.23
C GLU A 102 0.21 12.31 -11.92
N LEU A 103 1.24 12.46 -11.07
CA LEU A 103 1.20 13.31 -9.87
C LEU A 103 1.05 14.79 -10.23
N TYR A 104 1.66 15.23 -11.32
CA TYR A 104 1.65 16.63 -11.75
C TYR A 104 0.71 16.91 -12.92
N ALA A 105 -0.11 15.93 -13.33
CA ALA A 105 -1.07 16.09 -14.41
C ALA A 105 -2.13 17.17 -14.14
N GLU A 106 -2.52 17.33 -12.86
CA GLU A 106 -3.47 18.33 -12.40
C GLU A 106 -2.92 19.01 -11.14
N ALA A 107 -3.19 20.31 -10.99
CA ALA A 107 -2.59 21.12 -9.91
C ALA A 107 -3.05 20.69 -8.50
N ASP A 108 -4.24 20.12 -8.39
CA ASP A 108 -4.86 19.68 -7.13
C ASP A 108 -4.51 18.22 -6.74
N ILE A 109 -3.75 17.47 -7.54
CA ILE A 109 -3.34 16.13 -7.14
C ILE A 109 -2.29 16.21 -6.03
N GLY A 110 -2.62 15.66 -4.85
CA GLY A 110 -1.70 15.59 -3.70
C GLY A 110 -0.91 14.29 -3.64
N VAL A 111 -1.47 13.20 -4.16
CA VAL A 111 -0.83 11.88 -4.23
C VAL A 111 -1.24 11.14 -5.50
N ALA A 112 -0.27 10.46 -6.12
CA ALA A 112 -0.50 9.46 -7.16
C ALA A 112 -0.02 8.10 -6.67
N TYR A 113 -0.75 7.02 -6.98
CA TYR A 113 -0.32 5.65 -6.71
C TYR A 113 -0.41 4.78 -7.95
N GLY A 114 0.60 3.92 -8.13
CA GLY A 114 0.78 3.12 -9.32
C GLY A 114 -0.04 1.83 -9.33
N ARG A 115 -0.08 1.23 -10.51
CA ARG A 115 -0.72 -0.05 -10.80
C ARG A 115 0.14 -1.20 -10.31
N GLN A 116 -0.46 -2.08 -9.53
CA GLN A 116 0.18 -3.32 -9.08
C GLN A 116 -0.21 -4.47 -10.00
N LEU A 117 0.76 -4.96 -10.75
CA LEU A 117 0.63 -6.18 -11.55
C LEU A 117 0.91 -7.42 -10.70
N PRO A 118 0.21 -8.53 -10.95
CA PRO A 118 0.59 -9.79 -10.30
C PRO A 118 1.97 -10.25 -10.77
N HIS A 119 2.75 -10.81 -9.87
CA HIS A 119 3.99 -11.50 -10.26
C HIS A 119 3.69 -12.61 -11.27
N PRO A 120 4.61 -12.93 -12.22
CA PRO A 120 4.39 -13.96 -13.24
C PRO A 120 4.02 -15.34 -12.67
N ARG A 121 4.42 -15.62 -11.41
CA ARG A 121 4.13 -16.88 -10.71
C ARG A 121 3.01 -16.76 -9.67
N ALA A 122 2.27 -15.65 -9.66
CA ALA A 122 1.17 -15.45 -8.72
C ALA A 122 0.05 -16.49 -8.95
N GLY A 123 -0.50 -16.98 -7.87
CA GLY A 123 -1.66 -17.86 -7.92
C GLY A 123 -2.89 -17.15 -8.49
N LEU A 124 -3.85 -17.91 -9.00
CA LEU A 124 -5.03 -17.38 -9.70
C LEU A 124 -5.80 -16.33 -8.88
N LEU A 125 -6.03 -16.59 -7.59
CA LEU A 125 -6.77 -15.65 -6.71
C LEU A 125 -5.93 -14.43 -6.34
N GLY A 126 -4.62 -14.60 -6.10
CA GLY A 126 -3.70 -13.48 -5.88
C GLY A 126 -3.59 -12.56 -7.09
N ALA A 127 -3.50 -13.14 -8.28
CA ALA A 127 -3.51 -12.39 -9.55
C ALA A 127 -4.84 -11.67 -9.77
N GLN A 128 -5.97 -12.33 -9.51
CA GLN A 128 -7.30 -11.73 -9.64
C GLN A 128 -7.48 -10.54 -8.68
N ALA A 129 -6.97 -10.64 -7.45
CA ALA A 129 -7.00 -9.54 -6.48
C ALA A 129 -6.29 -8.28 -7.02
N ARG A 130 -5.18 -8.45 -7.73
CA ARG A 130 -4.48 -7.31 -8.36
C ARG A 130 -5.29 -6.72 -9.51
N ARG A 131 -5.74 -7.54 -10.44
CA ARG A 131 -6.55 -7.09 -11.59
C ARG A 131 -7.82 -6.35 -11.18
N PHE A 132 -8.48 -6.81 -10.11
CA PHE A 132 -9.70 -6.19 -9.61
C PHE A 132 -9.44 -4.83 -8.94
N ASN A 133 -8.38 -4.70 -8.16
CA ASN A 133 -8.09 -3.47 -7.42
C ASN A 133 -7.29 -2.43 -8.24
N TYR A 134 -6.64 -2.87 -9.33
CA TYR A 134 -5.76 -2.05 -10.16
C TYR A 134 -6.12 -2.22 -11.64
N PRO A 135 -7.26 -1.64 -12.09
CA PRO A 135 -7.71 -1.71 -13.48
C PRO A 135 -6.74 -1.00 -14.44
N PRO A 136 -6.87 -1.19 -15.75
CA PRO A 136 -5.94 -0.59 -16.73
C PRO A 136 -6.18 0.91 -16.99
N GLU A 137 -7.23 1.51 -16.45
CA GLU A 137 -7.58 2.91 -16.66
C GLU A 137 -7.19 3.77 -15.44
N SER A 138 -6.47 4.88 -15.70
CA SER A 138 -6.17 5.89 -14.69
C SER A 138 -7.44 6.66 -14.23
N ARG A 139 -7.47 7.08 -12.96
CA ARG A 139 -8.61 7.85 -12.42
C ARG A 139 -8.14 8.84 -11.36
N SER A 140 -8.57 10.09 -11.46
CA SER A 140 -8.54 11.05 -10.33
C SER A 140 -9.77 10.83 -9.45
N LYS A 141 -9.58 10.88 -8.14
CA LYS A 141 -10.64 10.77 -7.14
C LYS A 141 -10.62 12.02 -6.28
N ARG A 142 -11.79 12.63 -6.07
CA ARG A 142 -12.00 13.81 -5.26
C ARG A 142 -13.02 13.53 -4.15
N LEU A 143 -13.13 14.39 -3.17
CA LEU A 143 -14.09 14.20 -2.05
C LEU A 143 -15.54 14.01 -2.55
N ALA A 144 -15.92 14.68 -3.62
CA ALA A 144 -17.26 14.55 -4.22
C ALA A 144 -17.57 13.12 -4.70
N ASP A 145 -16.55 12.35 -5.07
CA ASP A 145 -16.72 10.96 -5.52
C ASP A 145 -17.09 9.99 -4.38
N ALA A 146 -17.07 10.46 -3.12
CA ALA A 146 -17.42 9.64 -1.96
C ALA A 146 -18.86 9.12 -2.01
N SER A 147 -19.78 9.85 -2.64
CA SER A 147 -21.17 9.41 -2.83
C SER A 147 -21.28 8.17 -3.73
N GLU A 148 -20.38 8.00 -4.71
CA GLU A 148 -20.34 6.88 -5.65
C GLU A 148 -19.40 5.76 -5.16
N LEU A 149 -18.16 6.14 -4.79
CA LEU A 149 -17.09 5.20 -4.50
C LEU A 149 -17.05 4.76 -3.03
N GLY A 150 -17.74 5.47 -2.14
CA GLY A 150 -17.64 5.22 -0.71
C GLY A 150 -16.19 5.30 -0.24
N ILE A 151 -15.82 4.38 0.64
CA ILE A 151 -14.47 4.31 1.22
C ILE A 151 -13.34 4.09 0.19
N LYS A 152 -13.65 3.62 -1.02
CA LYS A 152 -12.67 3.50 -2.10
C LYS A 152 -12.16 4.86 -2.62
N THR A 153 -12.85 5.94 -2.32
CA THR A 153 -12.37 7.28 -2.66
C THR A 153 -11.01 7.55 -2.04
N CYS A 154 -10.79 7.15 -0.78
CA CYS A 154 -9.52 7.30 -0.09
C CYS A 154 -8.56 6.09 -0.25
N PHE A 155 -8.85 5.14 -1.14
CA PHE A 155 -7.91 4.06 -1.42
C PHE A 155 -6.65 4.60 -2.10
N SER A 156 -5.49 4.30 -1.52
CA SER A 156 -4.15 4.54 -2.06
C SER A 156 -3.26 3.34 -1.74
N SER A 157 -2.02 3.32 -2.19
CA SER A 157 -1.09 2.25 -1.84
C SER A 157 0.37 2.70 -1.90
N ASP A 158 0.99 2.75 -0.74
CA ASP A 158 2.41 3.08 -0.57
C ASP A 158 3.36 1.92 -0.95
N SER A 159 2.83 0.86 -1.52
CA SER A 159 3.69 -0.11 -2.21
C SER A 159 4.35 0.53 -3.43
N PHE A 160 3.67 1.49 -4.09
CA PHE A 160 4.24 2.36 -5.12
C PHE A 160 3.38 3.62 -5.24
N SER A 161 3.83 4.71 -4.65
CA SER A 161 3.13 6.00 -4.63
C SER A 161 4.10 7.17 -4.73
N ALA A 162 3.60 8.33 -5.14
CA ALA A 162 4.32 9.59 -5.09
C ALA A 162 3.42 10.67 -4.48
N TYR A 163 3.95 11.41 -3.52
CA TYR A 163 3.29 12.53 -2.86
C TYR A 163 3.94 13.84 -3.26
N ARG A 164 3.16 14.89 -3.48
CA ARG A 164 3.68 16.24 -3.42
C ARG A 164 4.08 16.55 -1.98
N SER A 165 5.31 17.02 -1.78
CA SER A 165 5.83 17.28 -0.44
C SER A 165 5.05 18.36 0.30
N ASP A 166 4.65 19.42 -0.40
CA ASP A 166 3.82 20.52 0.12
C ASP A 166 2.41 20.03 0.52
N ALA A 167 1.77 19.21 -0.31
CA ALA A 167 0.45 18.65 -0.01
C ALA A 167 0.50 17.68 1.18
N LEU A 168 1.53 16.82 1.25
CA LEU A 168 1.74 15.92 2.38
C LEU A 168 1.96 16.70 3.69
N ALA A 169 2.78 17.76 3.64
CA ALA A 169 3.02 18.64 4.78
C ALA A 169 1.75 19.38 5.22
N ALA A 170 0.94 19.87 4.27
CA ALA A 170 -0.30 20.60 4.55
C ALA A 170 -1.33 19.77 5.34
N VAL A 171 -1.30 18.44 5.20
CA VAL A 171 -2.19 17.53 5.95
C VAL A 171 -1.55 16.93 7.21
N GLY A 172 -0.34 17.38 7.57
CA GLY A 172 0.39 16.97 8.77
C GLY A 172 1.22 15.69 8.60
N GLY A 173 1.43 15.21 7.36
CA GLY A 173 2.22 14.01 7.07
C GLY A 173 1.52 12.69 7.41
N PHE A 174 2.30 11.62 7.50
CA PHE A 174 1.77 10.30 7.87
C PHE A 174 1.41 10.22 9.37
N PRO A 175 0.36 9.45 9.73
CA PRO A 175 -0.01 9.21 11.12
C PRO A 175 1.03 8.33 11.82
N GLU A 176 1.28 8.58 13.11
CA GLU A 176 2.26 7.80 13.89
C GLU A 176 1.64 6.62 14.64
N ASP A 177 0.33 6.65 14.89
CA ASP A 177 -0.37 5.61 15.66
C ASP A 177 -1.48 4.93 14.85
N VAL A 178 -1.08 4.28 13.76
CA VAL A 178 -1.96 3.39 13.00
C VAL A 178 -1.31 2.02 12.82
N ILE A 179 -2.10 0.97 12.87
CA ILE A 179 -1.61 -0.40 12.72
C ILE A 179 -1.14 -0.71 11.29
N GLY A 180 -1.60 0.06 10.33
CA GLY A 180 -1.37 0.00 8.89
C GLY A 180 -2.44 0.82 8.19
N SER A 181 -2.45 0.84 6.86
CA SER A 181 -3.35 1.69 6.04
C SER A 181 -3.09 3.20 6.25
N GLU A 182 -1.85 3.55 6.57
CA GLU A 182 -1.37 4.93 6.64
C GLU A 182 -1.57 5.69 5.33
N ASP A 183 -1.47 4.97 4.22
CA ASP A 183 -1.76 5.44 2.86
C ASP A 183 -3.21 5.90 2.70
N ALA A 184 -4.17 5.08 3.13
CA ALA A 184 -5.59 5.44 3.12
C ALA A 184 -5.90 6.60 4.09
N TYR A 185 -5.21 6.67 5.24
CA TYR A 185 -5.35 7.79 6.17
C TYR A 185 -4.91 9.11 5.52
N VAL A 186 -3.71 9.14 4.93
CA VAL A 186 -3.20 10.35 4.27
C VAL A 186 -4.06 10.73 3.06
N ALA A 187 -4.47 9.74 2.25
CA ALA A 187 -5.38 9.98 1.13
C ALA A 187 -6.71 10.60 1.58
N ALA A 188 -7.29 10.12 2.69
CA ALA A 188 -8.51 10.68 3.26
C ALA A 188 -8.31 12.13 3.74
N ARG A 189 -7.17 12.44 4.37
CA ARG A 189 -6.81 13.80 4.81
C ARG A 189 -6.61 14.75 3.62
N LEU A 190 -5.92 14.28 2.58
CA LEU A 190 -5.73 15.04 1.34
C LEU A 190 -7.06 15.38 0.68
N LEU A 191 -7.96 14.41 0.55
CA LEU A 191 -9.29 14.63 -0.02
C LEU A 191 -10.12 15.66 0.78
N GLN A 192 -10.06 15.59 2.12
CA GLN A 192 -10.73 16.59 2.99
C GLN A 192 -10.11 17.98 2.88
N ALA A 193 -8.82 18.08 2.56
CA ALA A 193 -8.12 19.35 2.34
C ALA A 193 -8.30 19.89 0.91
N GLY A 194 -9.11 19.22 0.07
CA GLY A 194 -9.42 19.67 -1.30
C GLY A 194 -8.46 19.13 -2.37
N TYR A 195 -7.48 18.31 -2.00
CA TYR A 195 -6.62 17.64 -2.97
C TYR A 195 -7.33 16.44 -3.61
N ALA A 196 -6.83 16.03 -4.78
CA ALA A 196 -7.21 14.79 -5.45
C ALA A 196 -6.22 13.66 -5.15
N VAL A 197 -6.72 12.42 -5.22
CA VAL A 197 -5.96 11.17 -5.21
C VAL A 197 -5.97 10.58 -6.61
N ARG A 198 -4.80 10.46 -7.23
CA ARG A 198 -4.66 9.94 -8.59
C ARG A 198 -4.27 8.45 -8.58
N TYR A 199 -5.04 7.63 -9.27
CA TYR A 199 -4.62 6.29 -9.67
C TYR A 199 -3.92 6.38 -11.03
N ALA A 200 -2.66 5.97 -11.09
CA ALA A 200 -1.79 6.03 -12.24
C ALA A 200 -1.63 4.64 -12.86
N ALA A 201 -2.50 4.30 -13.84
CA ALA A 201 -2.50 2.95 -14.43
C ALA A 201 -1.27 2.67 -15.29
N SER A 202 -0.64 3.71 -15.86
CA SER A 202 0.60 3.61 -16.65
C SER A 202 1.87 3.43 -15.80
N ALA A 203 1.80 3.76 -14.50
CA ALA A 203 2.90 3.59 -13.56
C ALA A 203 2.84 2.20 -12.93
N GLU A 204 3.53 1.21 -13.48
CA GLU A 204 3.34 -0.19 -13.15
C GLU A 204 4.48 -0.76 -12.30
N VAL A 205 4.11 -1.60 -11.30
CA VAL A 205 5.03 -2.43 -10.53
C VAL A 205 4.51 -3.85 -10.42
N TYR A 206 5.39 -4.84 -10.43
CA TYR A 206 5.04 -6.20 -10.01
C TYR A 206 5.00 -6.25 -8.49
N HIS A 207 3.80 -6.46 -7.94
CA HIS A 207 3.58 -6.62 -6.50
C HIS A 207 2.32 -7.44 -6.25
N SER A 208 2.48 -8.64 -5.71
CA SER A 208 1.34 -9.49 -5.34
C SER A 208 1.73 -10.45 -4.22
N HIS A 209 0.72 -10.88 -3.46
CA HIS A 209 0.86 -11.85 -2.39
C HIS A 209 -0.17 -12.96 -2.55
N ASP A 210 0.28 -14.19 -2.40
CA ASP A 210 -0.59 -15.38 -2.31
C ASP A 210 -0.80 -15.72 -0.83
N TYR A 211 -1.65 -14.92 -0.16
CA TYR A 211 -1.92 -15.11 1.27
C TYR A 211 -2.57 -16.46 1.54
N ARG A 212 -2.08 -17.12 2.58
CA ARG A 212 -2.78 -18.24 3.20
C ARG A 212 -4.03 -17.74 3.93
N LEU A 213 -4.98 -18.63 4.17
CA LEU A 213 -6.27 -18.29 4.79
C LEU A 213 -6.12 -17.52 6.12
N LEU A 214 -5.19 -17.95 6.99
CA LEU A 214 -4.94 -17.29 8.26
C LEU A 214 -4.26 -15.94 8.12
N GLU A 215 -3.43 -15.77 7.09
CA GLU A 215 -2.79 -14.47 6.78
C GLU A 215 -3.84 -13.47 6.27
N GLU A 216 -4.79 -13.92 5.44
CA GLU A 216 -5.93 -13.08 5.04
C GLU A 216 -6.77 -12.66 6.23
N PHE A 217 -7.07 -13.59 7.15
CA PHE A 217 -7.77 -13.27 8.38
C PHE A 217 -7.04 -12.19 9.18
N ARG A 218 -5.73 -12.37 9.43
CA ARG A 218 -4.90 -11.42 10.18
C ARG A 218 -4.86 -10.06 9.53
N ARG A 219 -4.67 -10.02 8.20
CA ARG A 219 -4.68 -8.78 7.43
C ARG A 219 -6.03 -8.05 7.57
N TYR A 220 -7.13 -8.75 7.45
CA TYR A 220 -8.46 -8.15 7.60
C TYR A 220 -8.79 -7.78 9.05
N PHE A 221 -8.21 -8.48 10.03
CA PHE A 221 -8.26 -8.05 11.42
C PHE A 221 -7.61 -6.66 11.58
N ASP A 222 -6.42 -6.46 11.05
CA ASP A 222 -5.70 -5.17 11.13
C ASP A 222 -6.44 -4.06 10.36
N ILE A 223 -7.01 -4.35 9.20
CA ILE A 223 -7.89 -3.41 8.46
C ILE A 223 -9.14 -3.07 9.31
N GLY A 224 -9.71 -4.04 10.00
CA GLY A 224 -10.84 -3.84 10.91
C GLY A 224 -10.47 -2.95 12.10
N VAL A 225 -9.29 -3.12 12.68
CA VAL A 225 -8.72 -2.26 13.73
C VAL A 225 -8.59 -0.83 13.23
N PHE A 226 -7.96 -0.64 12.07
CA PHE A 226 -7.79 0.68 11.48
C PHE A 226 -9.13 1.41 11.33
N TYR A 227 -10.11 0.84 10.63
CA TYR A 227 -11.42 1.49 10.45
C TYR A 227 -12.27 1.53 11.72
N GLY A 228 -11.96 0.72 12.72
CA GLY A 228 -12.58 0.75 14.04
C GLY A 228 -12.08 1.92 14.89
N ARG A 229 -10.82 2.33 14.72
CA ARG A 229 -10.19 3.47 15.37
C ARG A 229 -10.45 4.76 14.59
N GLU A 230 -10.20 4.76 13.28
CA GLU A 230 -10.34 5.91 12.38
C GLU A 230 -11.79 6.05 11.85
N ARG A 231 -12.76 6.10 12.78
CA ARG A 231 -14.20 6.14 12.43
C ARG A 231 -14.58 7.34 11.58
N TRP A 232 -13.84 8.45 11.71
CA TRP A 232 -14.05 9.65 10.94
C TRP A 232 -13.94 9.40 9.42
N ILE A 233 -13.06 8.47 8.99
CA ILE A 233 -12.92 8.11 7.56
C ILE A 233 -14.23 7.51 7.06
N ARG A 234 -14.83 6.58 7.81
CA ARG A 234 -16.11 6.01 7.41
C ARG A 234 -17.28 6.99 7.51
N ALA A 235 -17.20 7.94 8.44
CA ALA A 235 -18.20 9.00 8.54
C ALA A 235 -18.13 9.97 7.34
N ALA A 236 -16.92 10.29 6.86
CA ALA A 236 -16.70 11.21 5.74
C ALA A 236 -16.94 10.55 4.37
N PHE A 237 -16.56 9.29 4.18
CA PHE A 237 -16.55 8.62 2.87
C PHE A 237 -17.59 7.51 2.73
N GLY A 238 -18.25 7.10 3.81
CA GLY A 238 -19.22 6.02 3.79
C GLY A 238 -18.58 4.62 3.86
N GLY A 239 -19.35 3.60 3.49
CA GLY A 239 -18.95 2.18 3.52
C GLY A 239 -18.40 1.67 2.20
N ALA A 240 -18.18 0.37 2.13
CA ALA A 240 -17.64 -0.32 0.95
C ALA A 240 -18.64 -0.50 -0.22
N GLY A 241 -19.87 0.03 -0.13
CA GLY A 241 -20.83 0.12 -1.24
C GLY A 241 -21.06 -1.16 -2.07
N GLY A 242 -21.08 -2.35 -1.43
CA GLY A 242 -21.26 -3.63 -2.16
C GLY A 242 -20.01 -4.17 -2.83
N GLU A 243 -18.86 -3.54 -2.61
CA GLU A 243 -17.57 -3.90 -3.20
C GLU A 243 -17.17 -5.36 -2.93
N GLY A 244 -17.41 -5.86 -1.71
CA GLY A 244 -17.15 -7.26 -1.38
C GLY A 244 -17.92 -8.25 -2.27
N LYS A 245 -19.19 -7.93 -2.61
CA LYS A 245 -19.98 -8.74 -3.54
C LYS A 245 -19.39 -8.69 -4.95
N ARG A 246 -19.03 -7.50 -5.44
CA ARG A 246 -18.39 -7.34 -6.77
C ARG A 246 -17.07 -8.10 -6.84
N TYR A 247 -16.27 -8.05 -5.77
CA TYR A 247 -15.01 -8.77 -5.68
C TYR A 247 -15.22 -10.30 -5.77
N VAL A 248 -16.13 -10.86 -4.98
CA VAL A 248 -16.45 -12.30 -5.01
C VAL A 248 -16.95 -12.74 -6.38
N LEU A 249 -17.82 -11.95 -7.02
CA LEU A 249 -18.28 -12.26 -8.38
C LEU A 249 -17.13 -12.26 -9.39
N ALA A 250 -16.21 -11.32 -9.29
CA ALA A 250 -15.01 -11.27 -10.15
C ALA A 250 -14.07 -12.48 -9.91
N GLU A 251 -13.92 -12.93 -8.66
CA GLU A 251 -13.16 -14.15 -8.36
C GLU A 251 -13.84 -15.40 -8.99
N ILE A 252 -15.16 -15.54 -8.88
CA ILE A 252 -15.91 -16.64 -9.50
C ILE A 252 -15.78 -16.61 -11.04
N GLN A 253 -15.86 -15.44 -11.65
CA GLN A 253 -15.65 -15.28 -13.09
C GLN A 253 -14.24 -15.70 -13.53
N ALA A 254 -13.21 -15.33 -12.74
CA ALA A 254 -11.84 -15.75 -12.99
C ALA A 254 -11.66 -17.27 -12.87
N LEU A 255 -12.27 -17.89 -11.85
CA LEU A 255 -12.27 -19.36 -11.73
C LEU A 255 -12.97 -20.04 -12.91
N ARG A 256 -14.10 -19.47 -13.37
CA ARG A 256 -14.83 -19.99 -14.54
C ARG A 256 -13.95 -19.93 -15.79
N ALA A 257 -13.31 -18.80 -16.05
CA ALA A 257 -12.42 -18.63 -17.21
C ALA A 257 -11.21 -19.58 -17.18
N ALA A 258 -10.74 -19.94 -15.97
CA ALA A 258 -9.63 -20.88 -15.76
C ALA A 258 -10.06 -22.36 -15.68
N GLY A 259 -11.36 -22.69 -15.85
CA GLY A 259 -11.87 -24.07 -15.67
C GLY A 259 -11.76 -24.60 -14.24
N ALA A 260 -11.69 -23.72 -13.24
CA ALA A 260 -11.38 -24.04 -11.85
C ALA A 260 -12.57 -23.80 -10.89
N LEU A 261 -13.82 -23.97 -11.37
CA LEU A 261 -15.02 -23.72 -10.54
C LEU A 261 -15.10 -24.62 -9.29
N TYR A 262 -14.40 -25.76 -9.27
CA TYR A 262 -14.28 -26.62 -8.08
C TYR A 262 -13.67 -25.87 -6.87
N ARG A 263 -13.01 -24.72 -7.08
CA ARG A 263 -12.45 -23.87 -6.03
C ARG A 263 -13.44 -22.83 -5.47
N VAL A 264 -14.68 -22.77 -5.92
CA VAL A 264 -15.69 -21.84 -5.37
C VAL A 264 -15.86 -21.97 -3.85
N PRO A 265 -15.85 -23.17 -3.25
CA PRO A 265 -15.86 -23.29 -1.78
C PRO A 265 -14.67 -22.60 -1.09
N GLU A 266 -13.48 -22.55 -1.74
CA GLU A 266 -12.32 -21.80 -1.23
C GLU A 266 -12.62 -20.30 -1.16
N ILE A 267 -13.26 -19.71 -2.19
CA ILE A 267 -13.67 -18.30 -2.19
C ILE A 267 -14.62 -18.01 -1.03
N ALA A 268 -15.61 -18.87 -0.82
CA ALA A 268 -16.57 -18.71 0.29
C ALA A 268 -15.87 -18.73 1.65
N LEU A 269 -14.94 -19.67 1.86
CA LEU A 269 -14.17 -19.79 3.08
C LEU A 269 -13.26 -18.57 3.30
N ARG A 270 -12.52 -18.13 2.28
CA ARG A 270 -11.70 -16.90 2.32
C ARG A 270 -12.52 -15.67 2.65
N SER A 271 -13.70 -15.52 2.04
CA SER A 271 -14.61 -14.40 2.30
C SER A 271 -15.12 -14.40 3.74
N ALA A 272 -15.45 -15.59 4.28
CA ALA A 272 -15.85 -15.73 5.68
C ALA A 272 -14.72 -15.34 6.65
N PHE A 273 -13.49 -15.78 6.39
CA PHE A 273 -12.31 -15.42 7.20
C PHE A 273 -11.99 -13.93 7.13
N LYS A 274 -12.08 -13.31 5.94
CA LYS A 274 -11.93 -11.86 5.77
C LYS A 274 -12.98 -11.09 6.58
N LEU A 275 -14.25 -11.49 6.48
CA LEU A 275 -15.32 -10.84 7.22
C LEU A 275 -15.16 -11.01 8.73
N LEU A 276 -14.83 -12.21 9.19
CA LEU A 276 -14.60 -12.50 10.61
C LEU A 276 -13.43 -11.67 11.15
N GLY A 277 -12.29 -11.67 10.46
CA GLY A 277 -11.14 -10.84 10.81
C GLY A 277 -11.53 -9.37 10.93
N TYR A 278 -12.17 -8.82 9.90
CA TYR A 278 -12.59 -7.42 9.89
C TYR A 278 -13.53 -7.07 11.06
N ARG A 279 -14.52 -7.91 11.36
CA ARG A 279 -15.45 -7.70 12.47
C ARG A 279 -14.76 -7.76 13.83
N LEU A 280 -13.88 -8.75 14.03
CA LEU A 280 -13.08 -8.85 15.26
C LEU A 280 -12.14 -7.65 15.42
N GLY A 281 -11.54 -7.18 14.33
CA GLY A 281 -10.71 -5.98 14.35
C GLY A 281 -11.48 -4.74 14.80
N GLN A 282 -12.73 -4.56 14.36
CA GLN A 282 -13.58 -3.46 14.82
C GLN A 282 -13.91 -3.53 16.33
N LEU A 283 -13.85 -4.71 16.91
CA LEU A 283 -14.09 -4.98 18.35
C LEU A 283 -12.80 -5.09 19.15
N GLU A 284 -11.65 -4.71 18.60
CA GLU A 284 -10.30 -4.94 19.18
C GLU A 284 -10.14 -4.44 20.62
N ARG A 285 -10.82 -3.35 20.98
CA ARG A 285 -10.79 -2.79 22.34
C ARG A 285 -11.28 -3.76 23.43
N HIS A 286 -12.07 -4.75 23.04
CA HIS A 286 -12.59 -5.78 23.94
C HIS A 286 -11.73 -7.05 23.97
N LEU A 287 -10.66 -7.11 23.18
CA LEU A 287 -9.80 -8.28 23.08
C LEU A 287 -8.53 -8.11 23.92
N PRO A 288 -8.09 -9.18 24.63
CA PRO A 288 -6.82 -9.17 25.34
C PRO A 288 -5.63 -8.92 24.41
N VAL A 289 -4.61 -8.20 24.87
CA VAL A 289 -3.40 -7.88 24.09
C VAL A 289 -2.72 -9.14 23.54
N ALA A 290 -2.63 -10.21 24.36
CA ALA A 290 -2.04 -11.48 23.92
C ALA A 290 -2.78 -12.10 22.71
N LEU A 291 -4.11 -12.00 22.68
CA LEU A 291 -4.89 -12.47 21.53
C LEU A 291 -4.67 -11.56 20.31
N LYS A 292 -4.69 -10.23 20.49
CA LYS A 292 -4.41 -9.27 19.42
C LYS A 292 -3.05 -9.53 18.75
N ARG A 293 -2.00 -9.75 19.54
CA ARG A 293 -0.66 -10.12 19.02
C ARG A 293 -0.67 -11.39 18.17
N ARG A 294 -1.48 -12.39 18.54
CA ARG A 294 -1.55 -13.68 17.83
C ARG A 294 -2.30 -13.59 16.51
N ILE A 295 -3.34 -12.74 16.44
CA ILE A 295 -4.27 -12.65 15.31
C ILE A 295 -4.01 -11.43 14.40
N SER A 296 -2.98 -10.63 14.67
CA SER A 296 -2.54 -9.50 13.85
C SER A 296 -1.38 -9.89 12.93
N MET A 297 -1.24 -9.20 11.80
CA MET A 297 -0.04 -9.23 10.95
C MET A 297 1.12 -8.44 11.60
N PHE A 298 0.78 -7.49 12.48
CA PHE A 298 1.71 -6.57 13.13
C PHE A 298 1.71 -6.74 14.64
N PRO A 299 2.20 -7.88 15.19
CA PRO A 299 2.18 -8.15 16.63
C PRO A 299 2.95 -7.09 17.45
N GLY A 300 3.97 -6.45 16.86
CA GLY A 300 4.75 -5.39 17.50
C GLY A 300 3.98 -4.08 17.76
N TYR A 301 2.86 -3.87 17.07
CA TYR A 301 1.99 -2.72 17.29
C TYR A 301 1.29 -2.75 18.66
N TRP A 302 1.02 -3.94 19.18
CA TRP A 302 0.30 -4.14 20.42
C TRP A 302 1.27 -4.09 21.62
N LYS A 303 1.23 -3.01 22.36
CA LYS A 303 2.02 -2.82 23.60
C LYS A 303 1.29 -3.34 24.80
#